data_14ed367de78613ad03bf813920d753a5
#
_entry.id   14ed367de78613ad03bf813920d753a5
#
_cell.length_a   1.000
_cell.length_b   1.000
_cell.length_c   1.000
_cell.angle_alpha   90.00
_cell.angle_beta   90.00
_cell.angle_gamma   90.00
#
_symmetry.space_group_name_H-M   'P 1'
#
loop_
_entity.id
_entity.type
_entity.pdbx_description
1 polymer ?
#
loop_
_entity_poly.entity_id
_entity_poly.type
_entity_poly.pdbx_seq_one_letter_code
_entity_poly.pdbx_strand_id
1 'polypeptide(L)'
;MSHPLLDRRTLLTGMASIASGFVPSLTSSSAAYAADDDKTLFMKSVVAEQKARKKEDDNSISSDAIFTGRLPSIVPFGDWDFYYINDVLSWMPAPGQTFNAVEVPLGFATDLASIPRLLWSAFPRTGRYAYAAIVHDYLYWYQPMKREEADQIFALAMQDSKVPPATLATLFQSVNLGGQSAWDANKKARDKGEKRVLKLFPSDPLISWGDWIKKPDVFLR
;
A
#
# COMPACT_ATOMS: atom_id res chain seq x y z
N MET A 1 -31.74 3.52 36.99
CA MET A 1 -32.19 2.78 35.80
C MET A 1 -30.94 2.28 35.09
N SER A 2 -30.66 0.98 35.28
CA SER A 2 -29.42 0.34 34.89
C SER A 2 -29.57 -0.27 33.49
N HIS A 3 -28.67 0.04 32.57
CA HIS A 3 -28.58 -0.63 31.28
C HIS A 3 -27.77 -1.93 31.43
N PRO A 4 -28.21 -3.04 30.86
CA PRO A 4 -27.47 -4.30 30.91
C PRO A 4 -26.38 -4.34 29.84
N LEU A 5 -25.19 -4.74 30.26
CA LEU A 5 -24.04 -5.10 29.40
C LEU A 5 -24.35 -6.39 28.63
N LEU A 6 -24.28 -6.34 27.33
CA LEU A 6 -24.39 -7.51 26.44
C LEU A 6 -23.09 -8.32 26.50
N ASP A 7 -23.23 -9.55 27.00
CA ASP A 7 -22.18 -10.55 27.09
C ASP A 7 -21.82 -11.12 25.72
N ARG A 8 -20.51 -11.11 25.39
CA ARG A 8 -19.93 -11.54 24.10
C ARG A 8 -19.62 -13.04 24.02
N ARG A 9 -20.37 -13.89 24.71
CA ARG A 9 -20.02 -15.32 24.80
C ARG A 9 -21.07 -16.32 24.29
N THR A 10 -21.81 -16.00 23.24
CA THR A 10 -22.68 -17.04 22.64
C THR A 10 -22.82 -16.84 21.14
N LEU A 11 -21.93 -17.47 20.37
CA LEU A 11 -22.17 -17.87 18.97
C LEU A 11 -21.05 -18.82 18.50
N LEU A 12 -21.08 -20.02 19.06
CA LEU A 12 -20.33 -21.16 18.52
C LEU A 12 -21.20 -22.40 18.73
N THR A 13 -22.14 -22.65 17.83
CA THR A 13 -22.67 -24.01 17.56
C THR A 13 -23.56 -23.94 16.31
N GLY A 14 -23.22 -24.71 15.29
CA GLY A 14 -24.06 -24.86 14.12
C GLY A 14 -23.29 -25.39 12.91
N MET A 15 -22.60 -26.53 13.03
CA MET A 15 -22.20 -27.32 11.87
C MET A 15 -23.38 -28.19 11.47
N ALA A 16 -23.84 -28.04 10.22
CA ALA A 16 -24.63 -29.06 9.55
C ALA A 16 -24.14 -29.22 8.11
N SER A 17 -23.68 -30.41 7.82
CA SER A 17 -23.26 -30.92 6.51
C SER A 17 -24.41 -30.91 5.54
N ILE A 18 -24.17 -30.45 4.29
CA ILE A 18 -24.89 -30.94 3.13
C ILE A 18 -23.87 -31.14 2.00
N ALA A 19 -23.62 -32.38 1.68
CA ALA A 19 -22.95 -32.81 0.46
C ALA A 19 -23.95 -32.77 -0.70
N SER A 20 -23.65 -32.04 -1.76
CA SER A 20 -24.25 -32.26 -3.09
C SER A 20 -23.27 -31.75 -4.13
N GLY A 21 -22.87 -32.68 -4.98
CA GLY A 21 -21.87 -32.49 -6.00
C GLY A 21 -22.26 -31.45 -7.05
N PHE A 22 -21.35 -30.58 -7.31
CA PHE A 22 -21.31 -29.75 -8.51
C PHE A 22 -19.90 -29.87 -9.08
N VAL A 23 -19.77 -30.46 -10.24
CA VAL A 23 -18.54 -30.51 -11.03
C VAL A 23 -18.50 -29.24 -11.89
N PRO A 24 -17.62 -28.26 -11.63
CA PRO A 24 -17.42 -27.18 -12.57
C PRO A 24 -16.46 -27.62 -13.68
N SER A 25 -16.88 -27.39 -14.88
CA SER A 25 -16.17 -27.52 -16.13
C SER A 25 -14.83 -26.80 -16.10
N LEU A 26 -13.77 -27.54 -16.35
CA LEU A 26 -12.37 -27.07 -16.49
C LEU A 26 -12.17 -26.38 -17.85
N THR A 27 -12.46 -25.10 -17.98
CA THR A 27 -11.97 -24.28 -19.11
C THR A 27 -11.84 -22.80 -18.71
N SER A 28 -10.80 -22.46 -17.93
CA SER A 28 -10.28 -21.08 -17.85
C SER A 28 -8.94 -20.98 -17.11
N SER A 29 -8.07 -21.99 -17.22
CA SER A 29 -6.87 -22.09 -16.39
C SER A 29 -5.59 -21.51 -17.02
N SER A 30 -5.55 -21.20 -18.33
CA SER A 30 -4.27 -20.85 -18.96
C SER A 30 -3.84 -19.38 -18.79
N ALA A 31 -4.77 -18.45 -18.76
CA ALA A 31 -4.45 -17.02 -18.64
C ALA A 31 -4.07 -16.61 -17.21
N ALA A 32 -4.70 -17.23 -16.20
CA ALA A 32 -4.35 -17.01 -14.79
C ALA A 32 -2.98 -17.62 -14.44
N TYR A 33 -2.65 -18.76 -15.04
CA TYR A 33 -1.36 -19.42 -14.83
C TYR A 33 -0.20 -18.64 -15.46
N ALA A 34 -0.39 -18.06 -16.66
CA ALA A 34 0.63 -17.24 -17.32
C ALA A 34 0.91 -15.92 -16.56
N ALA A 35 -0.12 -15.30 -15.98
CA ALA A 35 0.02 -14.09 -15.18
C ALA A 35 0.72 -14.36 -13.83
N ASP A 36 0.53 -15.54 -13.26
CA ASP A 36 1.20 -15.95 -12.01
C ASP A 36 2.68 -16.28 -12.23
N ASP A 37 3.04 -16.84 -13.39
CA ASP A 37 4.42 -17.08 -13.79
C ASP A 37 5.19 -15.78 -14.00
N ASP A 38 4.61 -14.78 -14.66
CA ASP A 38 5.22 -13.49 -14.91
C ASP A 38 5.49 -12.72 -13.61
N LYS A 39 4.57 -12.76 -12.66
CA LYS A 39 4.72 -12.19 -11.31
C LYS A 39 5.79 -12.89 -10.50
N THR A 40 5.85 -14.21 -10.59
CA THR A 40 6.87 -15.02 -9.90
C THR A 40 8.25 -14.77 -10.48
N LEU A 41 8.39 -14.61 -11.79
CA LEU A 41 9.62 -14.26 -12.47
C LEU A 41 10.09 -12.85 -12.09
N PHE A 42 9.17 -11.88 -12.05
CA PHE A 42 9.46 -10.52 -11.58
C PHE A 42 9.99 -10.53 -10.13
N MET A 43 9.33 -11.24 -9.22
CA MET A 43 9.78 -11.33 -7.82
C MET A 43 11.15 -11.99 -7.68
N LYS A 44 11.44 -13.03 -8.47
CA LYS A 44 12.76 -13.66 -8.51
C LYS A 44 13.83 -12.68 -9.01
N SER A 45 13.51 -11.86 -10.02
CA SER A 45 14.42 -10.84 -10.54
C SER A 45 14.70 -9.74 -9.51
N VAL A 46 13.67 -9.24 -8.81
CA VAL A 46 13.81 -8.23 -7.73
C VAL A 46 14.68 -8.77 -6.59
N VAL A 47 14.46 -10.01 -6.14
CA VAL A 47 15.26 -10.62 -5.08
C VAL A 47 16.70 -10.88 -5.53
N ALA A 48 16.92 -11.29 -6.79
CA ALA A 48 18.26 -11.51 -7.35
C ALA A 48 19.04 -10.20 -7.46
N GLU A 49 18.40 -9.13 -7.93
CA GLU A 49 18.98 -7.79 -8.03
C GLU A 49 19.33 -7.22 -6.64
N GLN A 50 18.47 -7.42 -5.64
CA GLN A 50 18.73 -7.02 -4.26
C GLN A 50 19.96 -7.74 -3.67
N LYS A 51 20.14 -9.03 -3.99
CA LYS A 51 21.34 -9.78 -3.60
C LYS A 51 22.60 -9.31 -4.30
N ALA A 52 22.49 -8.93 -5.58
CA ALA A 52 23.61 -8.39 -6.35
C ALA A 52 24.04 -7.03 -5.79
N ARG A 53 23.10 -6.11 -5.54
CA ARG A 53 23.36 -4.79 -4.93
C ARG A 53 23.99 -4.91 -3.53
N LYS A 54 23.54 -5.86 -2.69
CA LYS A 54 24.15 -6.10 -1.37
C LYS A 54 25.62 -6.52 -1.45
N LYS A 55 26.02 -7.17 -2.53
CA LYS A 55 27.41 -7.57 -2.76
C LYS A 55 28.28 -6.40 -3.26
N GLU A 56 27.64 -5.40 -3.89
CA GLU A 56 28.28 -4.18 -4.41
C GLU A 56 28.39 -3.10 -3.33
N ASP A 57 27.39 -2.95 -2.46
CA ASP A 57 27.35 -2.01 -1.33
C ASP A 57 28.44 -2.22 -0.27
N ASP A 58 29.01 -3.44 -0.20
CA ASP A 58 30.11 -3.73 0.72
C ASP A 58 31.44 -3.09 0.26
N ASN A 59 31.47 -2.48 -0.94
CA ASN A 59 32.68 -1.91 -1.54
C ASN A 59 32.52 -0.46 -2.08
N SER A 60 31.36 0.16 -1.99
CA SER A 60 31.17 1.58 -2.36
C SER A 60 29.99 2.21 -1.62
N ILE A 61 30.25 3.31 -0.94
CA ILE A 61 29.22 4.25 -0.51
C ILE A 61 28.75 4.98 -1.78
N SER A 62 27.96 4.31 -2.59
CA SER A 62 27.23 4.93 -3.71
C SER A 62 25.88 5.38 -3.18
N SER A 63 25.72 6.67 -3.06
CA SER A 63 24.51 7.37 -2.63
C SER A 63 23.51 7.48 -3.79
N ASP A 64 23.12 6.37 -4.39
CA ASP A 64 21.98 6.35 -5.30
C ASP A 64 20.70 6.34 -4.46
N ALA A 65 20.46 7.48 -3.81
CA ALA A 65 19.24 7.70 -3.05
C ALA A 65 18.07 7.78 -4.03
N ILE A 66 17.30 6.74 -4.09
CA ILE A 66 16.16 6.56 -4.98
C ILE A 66 14.94 7.36 -4.48
N PHE A 67 14.90 7.64 -3.19
CA PHE A 67 14.09 8.73 -2.66
C PHE A 67 14.93 10.01 -2.63
N THR A 68 14.59 10.97 -3.50
CA THR A 68 15.34 12.20 -3.69
C THR A 68 14.75 13.34 -2.85
N GLY A 69 15.64 14.23 -2.37
CA GLY A 69 15.25 15.38 -1.58
C GLY A 69 15.08 15.06 -0.08
N ARG A 70 14.42 15.99 0.63
CA ARG A 70 14.10 15.81 2.04
C ARG A 70 12.93 14.82 2.18
N LEU A 71 13.11 13.77 2.96
CA LEU A 71 12.02 12.86 3.26
C LEU A 71 10.97 13.56 4.15
N PRO A 72 9.68 13.50 3.79
CA PRO A 72 8.61 14.09 4.58
C PRO A 72 8.40 13.35 5.90
N SER A 73 7.92 14.09 6.91
CA SER A 73 7.34 13.44 8.09
C SER A 73 5.95 12.88 7.75
N ILE A 74 5.65 11.73 8.32
CA ILE A 74 4.34 11.08 8.24
C ILE A 74 3.59 11.46 9.52
N VAL A 75 2.56 12.30 9.40
CA VAL A 75 1.83 12.87 10.53
C VAL A 75 0.48 12.17 10.67
N PRO A 76 0.18 11.54 11.82
CA PRO A 76 -1.10 10.87 12.03
C PRO A 76 -2.24 11.86 12.28
N PHE A 77 -3.45 11.48 11.88
CA PHE A 77 -4.69 12.02 12.44
C PHE A 77 -4.95 11.40 13.82
N GLY A 78 -5.82 12.01 14.61
CA GLY A 78 -6.04 11.64 16.01
C GLY A 78 -6.56 10.21 16.22
N ASP A 79 -7.21 9.62 15.22
CA ASP A 79 -7.68 8.22 15.21
C ASP A 79 -6.62 7.20 14.73
N TRP A 80 -5.46 7.67 14.24
CA TRP A 80 -4.37 6.85 13.70
C TRP A 80 -4.78 5.93 12.53
N ASP A 81 -5.93 6.17 11.93
CA ASP A 81 -6.38 5.43 10.74
C ASP A 81 -5.87 6.04 9.44
N PHE A 82 -5.65 7.36 9.46
CA PHE A 82 -5.08 8.13 8.36
C PHE A 82 -3.85 8.92 8.80
N TYR A 83 -3.01 9.20 7.82
CA TYR A 83 -1.79 9.99 7.95
C TYR A 83 -1.72 10.97 6.78
N TYR A 84 -0.97 12.03 6.92
CA TYR A 84 -0.59 12.87 5.78
C TYR A 84 0.91 13.13 5.79
N ILE A 85 1.46 13.43 4.62
CA ILE A 85 2.86 13.84 4.50
C ILE A 85 2.95 15.37 4.52
N ASN A 86 3.98 15.88 5.20
CA ASN A 86 4.18 17.32 5.41
C ASN A 86 5.19 17.96 4.44
N ASP A 87 5.62 17.21 3.44
CA ASP A 87 6.49 17.67 2.34
C ASP A 87 6.25 16.78 1.12
N VAL A 88 6.82 17.12 -0.02
CA VAL A 88 6.76 16.30 -1.24
C VAL A 88 7.61 15.03 -1.05
N LEU A 89 7.08 13.89 -1.48
CA LEU A 89 7.82 12.64 -1.53
C LEU A 89 8.08 12.26 -2.99
N SER A 90 9.35 12.23 -3.39
CA SER A 90 9.74 11.86 -4.76
C SER A 90 10.47 10.52 -4.74
N TRP A 91 9.97 9.57 -5.54
CA TRP A 91 10.66 8.33 -5.85
C TRP A 91 11.11 8.35 -7.31
N MET A 92 12.37 8.01 -7.55
CA MET A 92 12.97 7.94 -8.88
C MET A 92 13.38 6.50 -9.20
N PRO A 93 13.07 5.99 -10.40
CA PRO A 93 13.53 4.66 -10.79
C PRO A 93 15.06 4.61 -10.90
N ALA A 94 15.66 3.50 -10.51
CA ALA A 94 17.09 3.27 -10.67
C ALA A 94 17.46 3.13 -12.17
N PRO A 95 18.74 3.35 -12.54
CA PRO A 95 19.20 3.10 -13.90
C PRO A 95 18.85 1.69 -14.38
N GLY A 96 18.23 1.60 -15.56
CA GLY A 96 17.75 0.34 -16.16
C GLY A 96 16.31 -0.05 -15.81
N GLN A 97 15.64 0.62 -14.88
CA GLN A 97 14.22 0.48 -14.65
C GLN A 97 13.42 1.34 -15.64
N THR A 98 12.32 0.83 -16.17
CA THR A 98 11.54 1.46 -17.26
C THR A 98 10.37 2.33 -16.80
N PHE A 99 10.23 2.53 -15.48
CA PHE A 99 9.15 3.34 -14.91
C PHE A 99 9.48 4.83 -14.89
N ASN A 100 8.45 5.66 -14.83
CA ASN A 100 8.61 7.09 -14.61
C ASN A 100 8.78 7.39 -13.11
N ALA A 101 9.42 8.52 -12.81
CA ALA A 101 9.44 9.06 -11.46
C ALA A 101 8.02 9.29 -10.92
N VAL A 102 7.84 9.08 -9.63
CA VAL A 102 6.56 9.33 -8.93
C VAL A 102 6.77 10.42 -7.90
N GLU A 103 6.00 11.48 -8.03
CA GLU A 103 5.99 12.59 -7.07
C GLU A 103 4.66 12.62 -6.33
N VAL A 104 4.72 12.36 -5.03
CA VAL A 104 3.55 12.43 -4.14
C VAL A 104 3.51 13.82 -3.53
N PRO A 105 2.43 14.60 -3.75
CA PRO A 105 2.38 15.99 -3.31
C PRO A 105 2.30 16.12 -1.78
N LEU A 106 2.84 17.22 -1.28
CA LEU A 106 2.60 17.70 0.08
C LEU A 106 1.09 17.61 0.42
N GLY A 107 0.79 17.10 1.60
CA GLY A 107 -0.59 16.98 2.08
C GLY A 107 -1.33 15.75 1.57
N PHE A 108 -0.68 14.86 0.82
CA PHE A 108 -1.34 13.60 0.45
C PHE A 108 -1.68 12.79 1.69
N ALA A 109 -2.96 12.43 1.81
CA ALA A 109 -3.49 11.63 2.90
C ALA A 109 -3.55 10.15 2.50
N THR A 110 -2.98 9.30 3.34
CA THR A 110 -2.82 7.86 3.15
C THR A 110 -3.27 7.13 4.41
N ASP A 111 -3.84 5.95 4.26
CA ASP A 111 -4.13 5.04 5.36
C ASP A 111 -3.02 3.98 5.53
N LEU A 112 -1.97 4.03 4.69
CA LEU A 112 -0.90 3.05 4.61
C LEU A 112 -1.44 1.62 4.45
N ALA A 113 -2.58 1.47 3.77
CA ALA A 113 -3.30 0.20 3.61
C ALA A 113 -2.65 -0.77 2.62
N SER A 114 -1.54 -0.39 1.98
CA SER A 114 -0.69 -1.32 1.22
C SER A 114 -0.25 -2.53 2.07
N ILE A 115 -0.34 -2.41 3.41
CA ILE A 115 -0.13 -3.51 4.34
C ILE A 115 -1.48 -3.97 4.84
N PRO A 116 -1.95 -5.18 4.48
CA PRO A 116 -3.22 -5.70 4.97
C PRO A 116 -3.28 -5.69 6.50
N ARG A 117 -4.44 -5.32 7.04
CA ARG A 117 -4.65 -5.23 8.52
C ARG A 117 -4.24 -6.51 9.26
N LEU A 118 -4.41 -7.66 8.64
CA LEU A 118 -4.01 -8.96 9.18
C LEU A 118 -2.49 -9.05 9.45
N LEU A 119 -1.68 -8.30 8.71
CA LEU A 119 -0.22 -8.31 8.80
C LEU A 119 0.35 -7.23 9.74
N TRP A 120 -0.46 -6.33 10.30
CA TRP A 120 0.02 -5.22 11.12
C TRP A 120 0.74 -5.64 12.41
N SER A 121 0.43 -6.83 12.95
CA SER A 121 1.15 -7.36 14.10
C SER A 121 2.59 -7.76 13.77
N ALA A 122 2.84 -8.18 12.53
CA ALA A 122 4.16 -8.57 12.04
C ALA A 122 4.90 -7.42 11.33
N PHE A 123 4.15 -6.51 10.70
CA PHE A 123 4.66 -5.40 9.91
C PHE A 123 4.00 -4.09 10.35
N PRO A 124 4.62 -3.33 11.28
CA PRO A 124 4.11 -2.02 11.69
C PRO A 124 3.96 -1.07 10.49
N ARG A 125 2.89 -0.26 10.45
CA ARG A 125 2.62 0.69 9.35
C ARG A 125 3.80 1.63 9.04
N THR A 126 4.62 1.95 10.02
CA THR A 126 5.75 2.88 9.93
C THR A 126 7.11 2.18 9.82
N GLY A 127 7.17 1.03 9.16
CA GLY A 127 8.42 0.32 8.88
C GLY A 127 9.23 0.98 7.75
N ARG A 128 10.36 0.36 7.37
CA ARG A 128 11.22 0.82 6.26
C ARG A 128 10.48 0.97 4.92
N TYR A 129 9.38 0.28 4.74
CA TYR A 129 8.52 0.30 3.56
C TYR A 129 7.49 1.46 3.58
N ALA A 130 7.45 2.29 4.63
CA ALA A 130 6.40 3.31 4.77
C ALA A 130 6.37 4.29 3.58
N TYR A 131 7.52 4.77 3.12
CA TYR A 131 7.57 5.66 1.95
C TYR A 131 7.17 4.93 0.66
N ALA A 132 7.58 3.67 0.50
CA ALA A 132 7.11 2.84 -0.62
C ALA A 132 5.59 2.63 -0.59
N ALA A 133 5.00 2.43 0.60
CA ALA A 133 3.56 2.32 0.78
C ALA A 133 2.84 3.63 0.43
N ILE A 134 3.38 4.80 0.78
CA ILE A 134 2.82 6.10 0.40
C ILE A 134 2.82 6.29 -1.12
N VAL A 135 3.92 5.94 -1.80
CA VAL A 135 4.00 5.97 -3.27
C VAL A 135 2.95 5.04 -3.88
N HIS A 136 2.81 3.84 -3.36
CA HIS A 136 1.83 2.86 -3.83
C HIS A 136 0.38 3.33 -3.61
N ASP A 137 0.05 3.85 -2.43
CA ASP A 137 -1.28 4.40 -2.12
C ASP A 137 -1.62 5.58 -3.03
N TYR A 138 -0.64 6.43 -3.36
CA TYR A 138 -0.80 7.51 -4.32
C TYR A 138 -1.13 6.99 -5.72
N LEU A 139 -0.40 5.97 -6.20
CA LEU A 139 -0.67 5.34 -7.49
C LEU A 139 -2.03 4.64 -7.52
N TYR A 140 -2.41 4.01 -6.41
CA TYR A 140 -3.74 3.39 -6.25
C TYR A 140 -4.87 4.41 -6.18
N TRP A 141 -4.59 5.61 -5.67
CA TRP A 141 -5.59 6.68 -5.64
C TRP A 141 -5.78 7.33 -7.01
N TYR A 142 -4.70 7.72 -7.68
CA TYR A 142 -4.79 8.46 -8.95
C TYR A 142 -4.92 7.58 -10.18
N GLN A 143 -4.41 6.36 -10.14
CA GLN A 143 -4.48 5.37 -11.22
C GLN A 143 -3.94 5.88 -12.56
N PRO A 144 -2.73 6.45 -12.61
CA PRO A 144 -2.14 6.96 -13.85
C PRO A 144 -1.63 5.86 -14.78
N MET A 145 -1.60 4.61 -14.30
CA MET A 145 -1.09 3.42 -14.96
C MET A 145 -1.95 2.21 -14.60
N LYS A 146 -1.59 1.02 -15.08
CA LYS A 146 -2.25 -0.22 -14.67
C LYS A 146 -1.90 -0.57 -13.22
N ARG A 147 -2.80 -1.29 -12.55
CA ARG A 147 -2.61 -1.74 -11.17
C ARG A 147 -1.31 -2.54 -11.00
N GLU A 148 -1.06 -3.46 -11.93
CA GLU A 148 0.13 -4.32 -11.91
C GLU A 148 1.44 -3.52 -11.99
N GLU A 149 1.45 -2.42 -12.74
CA GLU A 149 2.59 -1.50 -12.82
C GLU A 149 2.79 -0.74 -11.50
N ALA A 150 1.70 -0.31 -10.85
CA ALA A 150 1.75 0.30 -9.51
C ALA A 150 2.29 -0.67 -8.46
N ASP A 151 1.87 -1.96 -8.52
CA ASP A 151 2.38 -3.02 -7.64
C ASP A 151 3.88 -3.28 -7.87
N GLN A 152 4.34 -3.24 -9.10
CA GLN A 152 5.78 -3.36 -9.43
C GLN A 152 6.59 -2.17 -8.89
N ILE A 153 6.10 -0.95 -9.04
CA ILE A 153 6.73 0.24 -8.45
C ILE A 153 6.82 0.09 -6.92
N PHE A 154 5.79 -0.43 -6.27
CA PHE A 154 5.84 -0.71 -4.83
C PHE A 154 6.96 -1.66 -4.45
N ALA A 155 7.13 -2.76 -5.21
CA ALA A 155 8.22 -3.71 -4.97
C ALA A 155 9.59 -3.05 -5.16
N LEU A 156 9.78 -2.25 -6.21
CA LEU A 156 11.02 -1.52 -6.46
C LEU A 156 11.30 -0.49 -5.36
N ALA A 157 10.32 0.32 -4.99
CA ALA A 157 10.45 1.31 -3.92
C ALA A 157 10.76 0.67 -2.55
N MET A 158 10.21 -0.52 -2.27
CA MET A 158 10.60 -1.30 -1.09
C MET A 158 12.05 -1.81 -1.17
N GLN A 159 12.49 -2.26 -2.34
CA GLN A 159 13.87 -2.68 -2.58
C GLN A 159 14.82 -1.51 -2.32
N ASP A 160 14.50 -0.35 -2.83
CA ASP A 160 15.27 0.88 -2.69
C ASP A 160 15.36 1.34 -1.22
N SER A 161 14.30 1.11 -0.46
CA SER A 161 14.24 1.32 0.99
C SER A 161 15.00 0.24 1.79
N LYS A 162 15.68 -0.70 1.11
CA LYS A 162 16.41 -1.81 1.73
C LYS A 162 15.49 -2.66 2.65
N VAL A 163 14.25 -2.86 2.23
CA VAL A 163 13.32 -3.76 2.92
C VAL A 163 13.83 -5.20 2.77
N PRO A 164 13.88 -6.00 3.86
CA PRO A 164 14.34 -7.38 3.78
C PRO A 164 13.57 -8.18 2.72
N PRO A 165 14.25 -9.06 1.93
CA PRO A 165 13.61 -9.78 0.82
C PRO A 165 12.38 -10.58 1.20
N ALA A 166 12.37 -11.21 2.37
CA ALA A 166 11.21 -11.98 2.87
C ALA A 166 10.00 -11.05 3.16
N THR A 167 10.24 -9.89 3.77
CA THR A 167 9.22 -8.87 4.03
C THR A 167 8.67 -8.32 2.72
N LEU A 168 9.56 -7.96 1.78
CA LEU A 168 9.18 -7.48 0.46
C LEU A 168 8.30 -8.50 -0.27
N ALA A 169 8.72 -9.78 -0.33
CA ALA A 169 7.95 -10.83 -0.98
C ALA A 169 6.56 -10.98 -0.35
N THR A 170 6.46 -10.96 0.99
CA THR A 170 5.18 -11.07 1.70
C THR A 170 4.25 -9.89 1.37
N LEU A 171 4.75 -8.66 1.44
CA LEU A 171 3.95 -7.46 1.17
C LEU A 171 3.53 -7.39 -0.30
N PHE A 172 4.44 -7.67 -1.24
CA PHE A 172 4.13 -7.70 -2.65
C PHE A 172 3.06 -8.76 -2.99
N GLN A 173 3.19 -9.99 -2.43
CA GLN A 173 2.19 -11.03 -2.61
C GLN A 173 0.82 -10.58 -2.08
N SER A 174 0.78 -9.89 -0.95
CA SER A 174 -0.47 -9.44 -0.35
C SER A 174 -1.21 -8.41 -1.21
N VAL A 175 -0.51 -7.46 -1.82
CA VAL A 175 -1.13 -6.48 -2.74
C VAL A 175 -1.54 -7.12 -4.06
N ASN A 176 -0.78 -8.09 -4.55
CA ASN A 176 -1.16 -8.87 -5.74
C ASN A 176 -2.49 -9.61 -5.56
N LEU A 177 -2.70 -10.24 -4.40
CA LEU A 177 -3.90 -11.04 -4.12
C LEU A 177 -5.10 -10.16 -3.76
N GLY A 178 -4.90 -9.09 -2.99
CA GLY A 178 -5.97 -8.26 -2.43
C GLY A 178 -6.16 -6.90 -3.11
N GLY A 179 -5.21 -6.46 -3.93
CA GLY A 179 -5.15 -5.09 -4.43
C GLY A 179 -6.29 -4.68 -5.36
N GLN A 180 -6.90 -5.61 -6.09
CA GLN A 180 -7.99 -5.26 -7.02
C GLN A 180 -9.17 -4.60 -6.32
N SER A 181 -9.57 -5.12 -5.16
CA SER A 181 -10.69 -4.54 -4.39
C SER A 181 -10.39 -3.12 -3.90
N ALA A 182 -9.15 -2.86 -3.46
CA ALA A 182 -8.69 -1.53 -3.04
C ALA A 182 -8.61 -0.56 -4.25
N TRP A 183 -8.11 -1.04 -5.39
CA TRP A 183 -8.05 -0.29 -6.63
C TRP A 183 -9.43 0.20 -7.07
N ASP A 184 -10.41 -0.72 -7.12
CA ASP A 184 -11.79 -0.41 -7.50
C ASP A 184 -12.49 0.50 -6.47
N ALA A 185 -12.22 0.29 -5.17
CA ALA A 185 -12.76 1.13 -4.10
C ALA A 185 -12.23 2.57 -4.19
N ASN A 186 -10.94 2.76 -4.45
CA ASN A 186 -10.34 4.09 -4.65
C ASN A 186 -10.93 4.81 -5.86
N LYS A 187 -11.11 4.09 -6.98
CA LYS A 187 -11.79 4.64 -8.16
C LYS A 187 -13.20 5.12 -7.80
N LYS A 188 -13.98 4.28 -7.14
CA LYS A 188 -15.36 4.59 -6.73
C LYS A 188 -15.43 5.77 -5.75
N ALA A 189 -14.47 5.89 -4.81
CA ALA A 189 -14.38 6.99 -3.88
C ALA A 189 -14.08 8.32 -4.62
N ARG A 190 -13.10 8.30 -5.51
CA ARG A 190 -12.74 9.44 -6.35
C ARG A 190 -13.89 9.88 -7.28
N ASP A 191 -14.59 8.92 -7.90
CA ASP A 191 -15.77 9.20 -8.75
C ASP A 191 -16.92 9.85 -7.95
N LYS A 192 -16.98 9.64 -6.63
CA LYS A 192 -17.90 10.33 -5.70
C LYS A 192 -17.40 11.70 -5.25
N GLY A 193 -16.23 12.14 -5.70
CA GLY A 193 -15.66 13.44 -5.36
C GLY A 193 -14.80 13.44 -4.09
N GLU A 194 -14.45 12.28 -3.53
CA GLU A 194 -13.50 12.22 -2.43
C GLU A 194 -12.13 12.73 -2.86
N LYS A 195 -11.41 13.38 -1.94
CA LYS A 195 -10.11 14.00 -2.17
C LYS A 195 -9.09 13.52 -1.14
N ARG A 196 -7.83 13.49 -1.52
CA ARG A 196 -6.74 12.99 -0.69
C ARG A 196 -5.57 13.97 -0.52
N VAL A 197 -5.62 15.15 -1.12
CA VAL A 197 -4.54 16.14 -0.96
C VAL A 197 -5.05 17.32 -0.16
N LEU A 198 -4.48 17.50 1.01
CA LEU A 198 -4.81 18.58 1.94
C LEU A 198 -4.30 19.92 1.43
N LYS A 199 -5.14 20.94 1.52
CA LYS A 199 -4.80 22.36 1.39
C LYS A 199 -4.55 22.99 2.75
N LEU A 200 -5.31 22.58 3.75
CA LEU A 200 -5.16 23.02 5.14
C LEU A 200 -4.76 21.82 6.01
N PHE A 201 -3.93 22.05 6.99
CA PHE A 201 -3.41 21.04 7.90
C PHE A 201 -4.05 21.17 9.28
N PRO A 202 -4.37 20.05 9.96
CA PRO A 202 -4.88 20.08 11.31
C PRO A 202 -3.88 20.73 12.29
N SER A 203 -4.38 21.63 13.15
CA SER A 203 -3.64 22.14 14.31
C SER A 203 -3.99 21.39 15.60
N ASP A 204 -5.13 20.70 15.63
CA ASP A 204 -5.55 19.85 16.73
C ASP A 204 -5.02 18.42 16.49
N PRO A 205 -4.12 17.91 17.35
CA PRO A 205 -3.54 16.58 17.18
C PRO A 205 -4.53 15.43 17.45
N LEU A 206 -5.69 15.74 18.02
CA LEU A 206 -6.72 14.75 18.36
C LEU A 206 -7.82 14.65 17.31
N ILE A 207 -7.81 15.51 16.29
CA ILE A 207 -8.85 15.48 15.27
C ILE A 207 -8.76 14.22 14.42
N SER A 208 -9.88 13.51 14.26
CA SER A 208 -9.95 12.34 13.39
C SER A 208 -9.93 12.73 11.91
N TRP A 209 -9.52 11.81 11.03
CA TRP A 209 -9.68 11.96 9.59
C TRP A 209 -11.14 12.22 9.22
N GLY A 210 -12.06 11.40 9.79
CA GLY A 210 -13.49 11.50 9.52
C GLY A 210 -14.12 12.84 9.92
N ASP A 211 -13.58 13.56 10.91
CA ASP A 211 -14.05 14.89 11.29
C ASP A 211 -13.36 15.99 10.50
N TRP A 212 -12.08 15.78 10.13
CA TRP A 212 -11.33 16.75 9.32
C TRP A 212 -11.95 16.93 7.94
N ILE A 213 -12.30 15.84 7.25
CA ILE A 213 -12.87 15.90 5.90
C ILE A 213 -14.24 16.56 5.80
N LYS A 214 -14.96 16.71 6.92
CA LYS A 214 -16.24 17.42 6.98
C LYS A 214 -16.08 18.94 6.97
N LYS A 215 -14.87 19.45 7.25
CA LYS A 215 -14.60 20.88 7.25
C LYS A 215 -14.54 21.42 5.81
N PRO A 216 -15.03 22.65 5.56
CA PRO A 216 -14.96 23.22 4.23
C PRO A 216 -13.52 23.53 3.81
N ASP A 217 -13.26 23.46 2.52
CA ASP A 217 -12.03 23.92 1.86
C ASP A 217 -10.70 23.33 2.39
N VAL A 218 -10.76 22.18 3.06
CA VAL A 218 -9.55 21.52 3.60
C VAL A 218 -8.72 20.80 2.54
N PHE A 219 -9.25 20.58 1.33
CA PHE A 219 -8.56 19.91 0.23
C PHE A 219 -8.17 20.86 -0.89
N LEU A 220 -7.13 20.51 -1.61
CA LEU A 220 -6.84 21.09 -2.93
C LEU A 220 -7.96 20.71 -3.92
N ARG A 221 -8.17 21.59 -4.91
CA ARG A 221 -9.20 21.42 -5.95
C ARG A 221 -8.85 20.32 -6.91
#